data_1d97b36c6cefb55817805bcd5b805c92
#
_entry.id   1d97b36c6cefb55817805bcd5b805c92
#
_cell.length_a   1.000
_cell.length_b   1.000
_cell.length_c   1.000
_cell.angle_alpha   90.00
_cell.angle_beta   90.00
_cell.angle_gamma   90.00
#
_symmetry.space_group_name_H-M   'P 1'
#
loop_
_entity.id
_entity.type
_entity.pdbx_description
1 polymer ?
#
loop_
_entity_poly.entity_id
_entity_poly.type
_entity_poly.pdbx_seq_one_letter_code
_entity_poly.pdbx_strand_id
1 'polypeptide(L)'
;MTYGFYQREHNGDRLSGPSENGGRPAAFRQCDQINRWAGPSPVNAKTNETMTLQDWIRRKGIVISQEFLKVDGFLNHRIDPAFIETAAKQLAKSFPSQDITCVLTAEAAGNAIAYEVARQLRACALYAKKGRASTMNNPLLRTVRSPTKGVKAELAVSEDYLGPQERVLIVDDFLYHGHTSAALAQMVRQSDAELIGFGFIIAKESGGGRQVLAQYDVPIVTLVSVVRLDPERGEIVFGEENQQPV
;
A
#
# COMPACT_ATOMS: atom_id res chain seq x y z
N MET A 1 38.71 2.72 2.86
CA MET A 1 39.01 3.70 1.82
C MET A 1 38.14 4.93 2.06
N THR A 2 38.73 6.04 2.08
CA THR A 2 38.58 7.35 2.67
C THR A 2 37.27 8.08 2.31
N TYR A 3 36.53 8.47 3.34
CA TYR A 3 35.45 9.46 3.26
C TYR A 3 36.09 10.86 3.15
N GLY A 4 35.86 11.53 2.02
CA GLY A 4 36.25 12.93 1.85
C GLY A 4 35.25 13.89 2.49
N PHE A 5 35.66 14.57 3.54
CA PHE A 5 34.98 15.70 4.14
C PHE A 5 35.14 16.93 3.23
N TYR A 6 34.04 17.51 2.79
CA TYR A 6 34.00 18.84 2.21
C TYR A 6 33.91 19.87 3.35
N GLN A 7 35.05 20.53 3.65
CA GLN A 7 35.05 21.77 4.43
C GLN A 7 34.65 22.94 3.52
N ARG A 8 33.61 23.67 3.89
CA ARG A 8 33.33 25.00 3.34
C ARG A 8 33.95 26.01 4.26
N GLU A 9 34.88 26.82 3.69
CA GLU A 9 35.44 28.00 4.31
C GLU A 9 34.35 29.09 4.44
N HIS A 10 34.28 29.67 5.66
CA HIS A 10 33.48 30.83 5.97
C HIS A 10 34.21 32.09 5.46
N ASN A 11 33.71 32.70 4.42
CA ASN A 11 33.97 34.10 4.13
C ASN A 11 32.83 34.94 4.71
N GLY A 12 33.17 35.77 5.69
CA GLY A 12 32.22 36.67 6.32
C GLY A 12 31.99 37.91 5.46
N ASP A 13 30.77 38.02 4.94
CA ASP A 13 30.26 39.32 4.50
C ASP A 13 28.98 39.61 5.27
N ARG A 14 29.06 40.71 6.06
CA ARG A 14 27.90 41.29 6.75
C ARG A 14 27.01 41.94 5.69
N LEU A 15 25.87 41.30 5.42
CA LEU A 15 24.78 41.94 4.68
C LEU A 15 23.74 42.42 5.69
N SER A 16 23.49 43.71 5.65
CA SER A 16 22.42 44.44 6.33
C SER A 16 21.07 43.79 6.09
N GLY A 17 20.28 43.61 7.17
CA GLY A 17 18.96 42.99 7.16
C GLY A 17 17.95 43.74 6.29
N PRO A 18 17.04 43.04 5.60
CA PRO A 18 15.94 43.68 4.92
C PRO A 18 14.80 43.98 5.94
N SER A 19 14.23 45.16 5.75
CA SER A 19 13.07 45.74 6.44
C SER A 19 11.89 44.78 6.49
N GLU A 20 11.24 44.70 7.65
CA GLU A 20 9.95 44.10 7.86
C GLU A 20 8.86 44.82 7.05
N ASN A 21 8.54 44.36 5.85
CA ASN A 21 7.25 44.57 5.15
C ASN A 21 7.32 43.90 3.75
N GLY A 22 7.43 42.58 3.75
CA GLY A 22 7.31 41.76 2.54
C GLY A 22 6.24 40.70 2.73
N GLY A 23 5.03 40.99 2.23
CA GLY A 23 3.96 39.98 2.20
C GLY A 23 4.43 38.71 1.47
N ARG A 24 4.22 37.55 2.09
CA ARG A 24 4.55 36.23 1.51
C ARG A 24 3.90 36.07 0.13
N PRO A 25 4.63 35.54 -0.88
CA PRO A 25 4.08 35.28 -2.22
C PRO A 25 2.80 34.45 -2.17
N ALA A 26 1.86 34.70 -3.09
CA ALA A 26 0.57 34.05 -3.15
C ALA A 26 0.62 32.51 -3.16
N ALA A 27 1.68 31.93 -3.68
CA ALA A 27 1.93 30.48 -3.68
C ALA A 27 2.04 29.86 -2.26
N PHE A 28 2.45 30.64 -1.25
CA PHE A 28 2.53 30.16 0.14
C PHE A 28 1.19 30.22 0.90
N ARG A 29 0.23 31.00 0.42
CA ARG A 29 -1.11 31.07 1.07
C ARG A 29 -1.96 29.84 0.81
N GLN A 30 -1.67 29.09 -0.24
CA GLN A 30 -2.37 27.83 -0.54
C GLN A 30 -1.91 26.68 0.35
N CYS A 31 -0.69 26.75 0.89
CA CYS A 31 -0.17 25.76 1.86
C CYS A 31 -0.79 25.90 3.26
N ASP A 32 -1.21 27.10 3.67
CA ASP A 32 -1.81 27.30 4.99
C ASP A 32 -3.23 26.69 5.11
N GLN A 33 -3.92 26.45 3.99
CA GLN A 33 -5.18 25.71 3.98
C GLN A 33 -5.01 24.19 4.03
N ILE A 34 -3.84 23.69 3.66
CA ILE A 34 -3.52 22.24 3.68
C ILE A 34 -3.13 21.79 5.11
N ASN A 35 -2.67 22.68 5.96
CA ASN A 35 -2.23 22.38 7.33
C ASN A 35 -3.34 22.27 8.39
N ARG A 36 -4.60 22.39 8.03
CA ARG A 36 -5.71 21.98 8.91
C ARG A 36 -6.00 20.49 8.73
N TRP A 37 -5.00 19.65 8.98
CA TRP A 37 -5.25 18.23 9.15
C TRP A 37 -5.83 17.97 10.55
N ALA A 38 -7.11 18.19 10.69
CA ALA A 38 -7.90 17.45 11.64
C ALA A 38 -8.15 16.08 10.98
N GLY A 39 -7.27 15.12 11.20
CA GLY A 39 -7.53 13.74 10.82
C GLY A 39 -8.92 13.38 11.35
N PRO A 40 -9.79 12.75 10.55
CA PRO A 40 -11.06 12.32 11.08
C PRO A 40 -10.76 11.39 12.25
N SER A 41 -11.32 11.72 13.40
CA SER A 41 -11.38 10.78 14.51
C SER A 41 -12.00 9.48 13.97
N PRO A 42 -11.47 8.30 14.27
CA PRO A 42 -12.08 7.04 13.84
C PRO A 42 -13.49 6.83 14.41
N VAL A 43 -13.94 7.74 15.26
CA VAL A 43 -15.25 7.74 15.89
C VAL A 43 -16.04 8.93 15.35
N ASN A 44 -17.20 8.65 14.77
CA ASN A 44 -18.16 9.72 14.42
C ASN A 44 -18.69 10.35 15.73
N ALA A 45 -18.30 11.57 16.04
CA ALA A 45 -18.62 12.26 17.27
C ALA A 45 -20.15 12.44 17.52
N LYS A 46 -20.99 12.12 16.54
CA LYS A 46 -22.45 12.20 16.66
C LYS A 46 -23.16 10.88 16.93
N THR A 47 -22.53 9.70 16.65
CA THR A 47 -23.20 8.40 16.75
C THR A 47 -22.44 7.37 17.56
N ASN A 48 -21.21 7.62 18.03
CA ASN A 48 -20.31 6.62 18.63
C ASN A 48 -20.04 5.40 17.72
N GLU A 49 -20.43 5.45 16.46
CA GLU A 49 -20.20 4.38 15.48
C GLU A 49 -18.80 4.52 14.89
N THR A 50 -18.04 3.44 14.96
CA THR A 50 -16.74 3.34 14.29
C THR A 50 -16.96 3.35 12.80
N MET A 51 -16.34 4.29 12.08
CA MET A 51 -16.42 4.41 10.63
C MET A 51 -15.85 3.15 9.96
N THR A 52 -16.64 2.50 9.11
CA THR A 52 -16.21 1.30 8.37
C THR A 52 -15.24 1.67 7.24
N LEU A 53 -14.49 0.69 6.73
CA LEU A 53 -13.61 0.91 5.56
C LEU A 53 -14.42 1.32 4.32
N GLN A 54 -15.62 0.78 4.14
CA GLN A 54 -16.51 1.19 3.06
C GLN A 54 -16.95 2.65 3.20
N ASP A 55 -17.22 3.13 4.43
CA ASP A 55 -17.58 4.54 4.67
C ASP A 55 -16.42 5.49 4.36
N TRP A 56 -15.18 5.08 4.68
CA TRP A 56 -14.00 5.84 4.31
C TRP A 56 -13.87 5.96 2.79
N ILE A 57 -14.00 4.83 2.09
CA ILE A 57 -13.90 4.79 0.63
C ILE A 57 -15.03 5.57 -0.01
N ARG A 58 -16.27 5.44 0.49
CA ARG A 58 -17.43 6.20 0.00
C ARG A 58 -17.27 7.70 0.16
N ARG A 59 -16.71 8.16 1.29
CA ARG A 59 -16.57 9.58 1.60
C ARG A 59 -15.35 10.24 0.97
N LYS A 60 -14.24 9.52 0.82
CA LYS A 60 -12.95 10.06 0.40
C LYS A 60 -12.48 9.55 -0.96
N GLY A 61 -13.04 8.45 -1.45
CA GLY A 61 -12.76 7.92 -2.77
C GLY A 61 -13.42 8.78 -3.86
N ILE A 62 -12.76 8.90 -5.00
CA ILE A 62 -13.26 9.65 -6.16
C ILE A 62 -13.33 8.69 -7.34
N VAL A 63 -14.52 8.55 -7.92
CA VAL A 63 -14.74 7.76 -9.13
C VAL A 63 -14.24 8.57 -10.32
N ILE A 64 -13.16 8.12 -10.96
CA ILE A 64 -12.58 8.78 -12.13
C ILE A 64 -13.19 8.23 -13.42
N SER A 65 -13.38 6.92 -13.48
CA SER A 65 -14.00 6.20 -14.61
C SER A 65 -14.62 4.89 -14.11
N GLN A 66 -15.23 4.12 -14.99
CA GLN A 66 -15.72 2.78 -14.65
C GLN A 66 -14.58 1.84 -14.20
N GLU A 67 -13.33 2.17 -14.55
CA GLU A 67 -12.16 1.35 -14.22
C GLU A 67 -11.34 1.93 -13.05
N PHE A 68 -11.38 3.23 -12.81
CA PHE A 68 -10.48 3.89 -11.88
C PHE A 68 -11.20 4.53 -10.71
N LEU A 69 -10.91 4.00 -9.52
CA LEU A 69 -11.23 4.57 -8.22
C LEU A 69 -9.98 5.22 -7.62
N LYS A 70 -10.01 6.53 -7.42
CA LYS A 70 -8.91 7.28 -6.81
C LYS A 70 -9.06 7.27 -5.29
N VAL A 71 -8.08 6.71 -4.61
CA VAL A 71 -7.99 6.60 -3.14
C VAL A 71 -6.68 7.16 -2.60
N ASP A 72 -5.96 7.90 -3.44
CA ASP A 72 -4.62 8.41 -3.16
C ASP A 72 -4.57 9.43 -2.01
N GLY A 73 -5.71 10.01 -1.67
CA GLY A 73 -5.81 10.97 -0.55
C GLY A 73 -5.77 10.33 0.84
N PHE A 74 -5.82 9.00 0.96
CA PHE A 74 -5.83 8.33 2.27
C PHE A 74 -5.19 6.93 2.29
N LEU A 75 -4.95 6.29 1.13
CA LEU A 75 -4.48 4.91 1.08
C LEU A 75 -3.06 4.78 0.51
N ASN A 76 -2.79 5.27 -0.71
CA ASN A 76 -1.60 4.87 -1.46
C ASN A 76 -0.71 6.00 -1.99
N HIS A 77 -0.99 7.25 -1.59
CA HIS A 77 -0.11 8.40 -1.83
C HIS A 77 0.01 9.25 -0.56
N ARG A 78 -1.06 9.91 -0.14
CA ARG A 78 -1.20 10.43 1.21
C ARG A 78 -1.80 9.31 2.06
N ILE A 79 -1.08 8.86 3.08
CA ILE A 79 -1.47 7.73 3.93
C ILE A 79 -2.18 8.27 5.16
N ASP A 80 -3.39 7.76 5.43
CA ASP A 80 -4.13 8.02 6.66
C ASP A 80 -3.86 6.90 7.66
N PRO A 81 -3.11 7.14 8.76
CA PRO A 81 -2.72 6.09 9.68
C PRO A 81 -3.90 5.35 10.32
N ALA A 82 -5.01 6.05 10.61
CA ALA A 82 -6.17 5.41 11.24
C ALA A 82 -6.89 4.45 10.27
N PHE A 83 -6.94 4.80 8.98
CA PHE A 83 -7.44 3.90 7.94
C PHE A 83 -6.56 2.65 7.82
N ILE A 84 -5.24 2.84 7.71
CA ILE A 84 -4.29 1.72 7.57
C ILE A 84 -4.33 0.82 8.80
N GLU A 85 -4.34 1.37 10.01
CA GLU A 85 -4.44 0.59 11.24
C GLU A 85 -5.73 -0.24 11.28
N THR A 86 -6.86 0.35 10.90
CA THR A 86 -8.16 -0.34 10.87
C THR A 86 -8.15 -1.49 9.86
N ALA A 87 -7.66 -1.24 8.65
CA ALA A 87 -7.55 -2.24 7.60
C ALA A 87 -6.59 -3.38 7.98
N ALA A 88 -5.41 -3.04 8.51
CA ALA A 88 -4.42 -4.03 8.92
C ALA A 88 -4.89 -4.92 10.06
N LYS A 89 -5.62 -4.37 11.05
CA LYS A 89 -6.25 -5.16 12.11
C LYS A 89 -7.25 -6.16 11.57
N GLN A 90 -8.05 -5.79 10.56
CA GLN A 90 -9.01 -6.68 9.94
C GLN A 90 -8.31 -7.77 9.13
N LEU A 91 -7.29 -7.42 8.32
CA LEU A 91 -6.50 -8.41 7.59
C LEU A 91 -5.80 -9.40 8.53
N ALA A 92 -5.14 -8.91 9.58
CA ALA A 92 -4.46 -9.78 10.54
C ALA A 92 -5.42 -10.76 11.22
N LYS A 93 -6.64 -10.33 11.55
CA LYS A 93 -7.68 -11.21 12.14
C LYS A 93 -8.16 -12.29 11.18
N SER A 94 -8.06 -12.07 9.87
CA SER A 94 -8.46 -13.06 8.87
C SER A 94 -7.49 -14.24 8.73
N PHE A 95 -6.32 -14.17 9.38
CA PHE A 95 -5.29 -15.22 9.38
C PHE A 95 -4.89 -15.64 10.81
N PRO A 96 -5.84 -16.07 11.67
CA PRO A 96 -5.64 -16.13 13.13
C PRO A 96 -4.68 -17.22 13.61
N SER A 97 -4.37 -18.24 12.81
CA SER A 97 -3.60 -19.42 13.26
C SER A 97 -2.42 -19.75 12.35
N GLN A 98 -1.96 -18.78 11.56
CA GLN A 98 -1.09 -19.10 10.44
C GLN A 98 0.42 -18.92 10.71
N ASP A 99 0.84 -18.55 11.93
CA ASP A 99 2.26 -18.34 12.29
C ASP A 99 3.06 -17.61 11.20
N ILE A 100 2.49 -16.52 10.67
CA ILE A 100 3.07 -15.74 9.59
C ILE A 100 4.35 -15.07 10.09
N THR A 101 5.47 -15.29 9.40
CA THR A 101 6.77 -14.71 9.74
C THR A 101 7.13 -13.52 8.86
N CYS A 102 6.58 -13.47 7.64
CA CYS A 102 6.86 -12.43 6.67
C CYS A 102 5.59 -11.93 5.98
N VAL A 103 5.43 -10.61 5.91
CA VAL A 103 4.38 -9.95 5.12
C VAL A 103 5.05 -9.31 3.91
N LEU A 104 4.76 -9.85 2.73
CA LEU A 104 5.37 -9.44 1.47
C LEU A 104 4.44 -8.57 0.64
N THR A 105 4.97 -7.51 0.05
CA THR A 105 4.26 -6.63 -0.89
C THR A 105 5.16 -6.19 -2.04
N ALA A 106 4.63 -5.41 -2.98
CA ALA A 106 5.42 -4.68 -3.97
C ALA A 106 5.41 -3.17 -3.66
N GLU A 107 6.57 -2.52 -3.80
CA GLU A 107 6.63 -1.06 -3.65
C GLU A 107 5.82 -0.36 -4.76
N ALA A 108 5.24 0.82 -4.47
CA ALA A 108 5.31 1.57 -3.22
C ALA A 108 4.00 1.52 -2.41
N ALA A 109 2.83 1.30 -3.06
CA ALA A 109 1.51 1.44 -2.48
C ALA A 109 1.26 0.47 -1.31
N GLY A 110 1.72 -0.76 -1.42
CA GLY A 110 1.56 -1.79 -0.39
C GLY A 110 2.44 -1.59 0.85
N ASN A 111 3.47 -0.74 0.82
CA ASN A 111 4.47 -0.68 1.91
C ASN A 111 3.87 -0.34 3.28
N ALA A 112 3.00 0.66 3.35
CA ALA A 112 2.37 1.06 4.61
C ALA A 112 1.45 -0.03 5.16
N ILE A 113 0.75 -0.73 4.28
CA ILE A 113 -0.15 -1.83 4.61
C ILE A 113 0.65 -3.01 5.13
N ALA A 114 1.70 -3.42 4.41
CA ALA A 114 2.55 -4.54 4.79
C ALA A 114 3.23 -4.29 6.15
N TYR A 115 3.76 -3.07 6.37
CA TYR A 115 4.34 -2.68 7.64
C TYR A 115 3.34 -2.83 8.79
N GLU A 116 2.12 -2.28 8.63
CA GLU A 116 1.15 -2.30 9.71
C GLU A 116 0.57 -3.70 9.95
N VAL A 117 0.32 -4.49 8.90
CA VAL A 117 -0.10 -5.89 9.02
C VAL A 117 0.98 -6.72 9.72
N ALA A 118 2.24 -6.56 9.33
CA ALA A 118 3.37 -7.23 9.98
C ALA A 118 3.47 -6.87 11.47
N ARG A 119 3.27 -5.59 11.81
CA ARG A 119 3.22 -5.13 13.21
C ARG A 119 2.11 -5.81 14.01
N GLN A 120 0.91 -5.98 13.43
CA GLN A 120 -0.21 -6.67 14.08
C GLN A 120 0.06 -8.17 14.27
N LEU A 121 0.74 -8.81 13.30
CA LEU A 121 1.08 -10.24 13.32
C LEU A 121 2.40 -10.54 14.06
N ARG A 122 3.17 -9.52 14.45
CA ARG A 122 4.54 -9.66 14.98
C ARG A 122 5.50 -10.34 14.01
N ALA A 123 5.31 -10.09 12.73
CA ALA A 123 6.09 -10.59 11.61
C ALA A 123 7.05 -9.52 11.07
N CYS A 124 7.94 -9.88 10.14
CA CYS A 124 8.70 -8.93 9.35
C CYS A 124 7.89 -8.41 8.16
N ALA A 125 8.11 -7.16 7.75
CA ALA A 125 7.60 -6.63 6.49
C ALA A 125 8.72 -6.64 5.44
N LEU A 126 8.43 -7.21 4.28
CA LEU A 126 9.35 -7.27 3.14
C LEU A 126 8.65 -6.67 1.92
N TYR A 127 9.36 -5.90 1.10
CA TYR A 127 8.79 -5.43 -0.15
C TYR A 127 9.71 -5.67 -1.34
N ALA A 128 9.11 -6.14 -2.42
CA ALA A 128 9.78 -6.27 -3.70
C ALA A 128 10.03 -4.87 -4.27
N LYS A 129 11.28 -4.59 -4.60
CA LYS A 129 11.70 -3.32 -5.22
C LYS A 129 11.45 -3.35 -6.71
N LYS A 130 11.18 -2.17 -7.27
CA LYS A 130 11.16 -1.98 -8.73
C LYS A 130 12.59 -1.86 -9.25
N GLY A 131 13.07 -2.95 -9.83
CA GLY A 131 14.44 -3.10 -10.27
C GLY A 131 15.40 -3.59 -9.19
N ARG A 132 16.52 -4.11 -9.64
CA ARG A 132 17.59 -4.64 -8.79
C ARG A 132 18.33 -3.51 -8.09
N ALA A 133 18.35 -3.51 -6.75
CA ALA A 133 19.25 -2.65 -6.00
C ALA A 133 20.68 -3.19 -6.02
N SER A 134 21.68 -2.31 -6.09
CA SER A 134 23.11 -2.69 -6.12
C SER A 134 23.57 -3.45 -4.87
N THR A 135 22.81 -3.34 -3.77
CA THR A 135 23.06 -4.03 -2.50
C THR A 135 22.41 -5.40 -2.39
N MET A 136 21.63 -5.83 -3.40
CA MET A 136 21.01 -7.15 -3.40
C MET A 136 21.95 -8.21 -3.95
N ASN A 137 22.24 -9.22 -3.13
CA ASN A 137 22.89 -10.45 -3.57
C ASN A 137 21.81 -11.43 -4.05
N ASN A 138 22.05 -12.12 -5.18
CA ASN A 138 21.17 -13.15 -5.73
C ASN A 138 19.68 -12.79 -5.66
N PRO A 139 19.20 -11.70 -6.30
CA PRO A 139 17.81 -11.32 -6.22
C PRO A 139 16.93 -12.29 -7.00
N LEU A 140 15.80 -12.65 -6.40
CA LEU A 140 14.67 -13.22 -7.12
C LEU A 140 14.08 -12.12 -8.00
N LEU A 141 13.97 -12.37 -9.30
CA LEU A 141 13.49 -11.38 -10.27
C LEU A 141 12.20 -11.87 -10.96
N ARG A 142 11.23 -10.98 -11.09
CA ARG A 142 10.02 -11.22 -11.90
C ARG A 142 9.65 -9.98 -12.68
N THR A 143 9.33 -10.17 -13.94
CA THR A 143 8.81 -9.11 -14.78
C THR A 143 7.29 -9.08 -14.69
N VAL A 144 6.74 -7.93 -14.33
CA VAL A 144 5.29 -7.67 -14.31
C VAL A 144 4.95 -6.58 -15.32
N ARG A 145 3.77 -6.68 -15.94
CA ARG A 145 3.25 -5.60 -16.78
C ARG A 145 2.49 -4.62 -15.88
N SER A 146 2.93 -3.36 -15.85
CA SER A 146 2.21 -2.31 -15.13
C SER A 146 0.81 -2.14 -15.71
N PRO A 147 -0.26 -2.30 -14.92
CA PRO A 147 -1.62 -2.16 -15.45
C PRO A 147 -1.94 -0.74 -15.89
N THR A 148 -1.28 0.28 -15.32
CA THR A 148 -1.54 1.70 -15.61
C THR A 148 -0.66 2.28 -16.72
N LYS A 149 0.52 1.73 -16.96
CA LYS A 149 1.49 2.30 -17.90
C LYS A 149 1.83 1.40 -19.09
N GLY A 150 1.33 0.15 -19.11
CA GLY A 150 1.67 -0.84 -20.15
C GLY A 150 3.16 -1.22 -20.21
N VAL A 151 4.00 -0.59 -19.39
CA VAL A 151 5.45 -0.81 -19.34
C VAL A 151 5.74 -2.02 -18.46
N LYS A 152 6.69 -2.84 -18.90
CA LYS A 152 7.23 -3.93 -18.08
C LYS A 152 8.01 -3.33 -16.91
N ALA A 153 7.69 -3.73 -15.70
CA ALA A 153 8.46 -3.43 -14.50
C ALA A 153 9.07 -4.73 -13.98
N GLU A 154 10.32 -4.67 -13.57
CA GLU A 154 10.99 -5.79 -12.90
C GLU A 154 10.82 -5.61 -11.40
N LEU A 155 10.36 -6.67 -10.73
CA LEU A 155 10.34 -6.76 -9.28
C LEU A 155 11.52 -7.58 -8.81
N ALA A 156 12.15 -7.16 -7.71
CA ALA A 156 13.33 -7.80 -7.13
C ALA A 156 13.16 -7.97 -5.61
N VAL A 157 13.41 -9.18 -5.12
CA VAL A 157 13.49 -9.51 -3.68
C VAL A 157 14.83 -10.21 -3.43
N SER A 158 15.56 -9.83 -2.36
CA SER A 158 16.78 -10.54 -1.98
C SER A 158 16.45 -11.91 -1.40
N GLU A 159 17.17 -12.96 -1.86
CA GLU A 159 17.11 -14.30 -1.28
C GLU A 159 17.58 -14.34 0.18
N ASP A 160 18.36 -13.35 0.63
CA ASP A 160 18.80 -13.25 2.03
C ASP A 160 17.63 -13.07 3.02
N TYR A 161 16.45 -12.62 2.54
CA TYR A 161 15.30 -12.31 3.36
C TYR A 161 14.04 -13.11 3.01
N LEU A 162 14.14 -14.04 2.08
CA LEU A 162 13.02 -14.87 1.65
C LEU A 162 13.53 -16.29 1.40
N GLY A 163 13.24 -17.22 2.32
CA GLY A 163 13.75 -18.59 2.28
C GLY A 163 12.77 -19.59 2.92
N PRO A 164 13.16 -20.87 3.00
CA PRO A 164 12.26 -21.98 3.38
C PRO A 164 11.74 -21.92 4.81
N GLN A 165 12.31 -21.08 5.67
CA GLN A 165 11.79 -20.84 7.02
C GLN A 165 10.66 -19.83 7.08
N GLU A 166 10.39 -19.12 5.98
CA GLU A 166 9.41 -18.05 5.96
C GLU A 166 8.01 -18.58 5.62
N ARG A 167 7.04 -18.09 6.40
CA ARG A 167 5.60 -18.28 6.19
C ARG A 167 5.02 -16.94 5.74
N VAL A 168 4.72 -16.82 4.45
CA VAL A 168 4.56 -15.55 3.76
C VAL A 168 3.08 -15.23 3.53
N LEU A 169 2.63 -14.08 4.02
CA LEU A 169 1.38 -13.43 3.63
C LEU A 169 1.67 -12.33 2.61
N ILE A 170 1.09 -12.40 1.43
CA ILE A 170 1.18 -11.34 0.42
C ILE A 170 0.03 -10.35 0.63
N VAL A 171 0.36 -9.05 0.75
CA VAL A 171 -0.65 -7.98 0.89
C VAL A 171 -0.45 -6.88 -0.14
N ASP A 172 -1.55 -6.22 -0.53
CA ASP A 172 -1.49 -5.02 -1.38
C ASP A 172 -2.73 -4.12 -1.14
N ASP A 173 -2.72 -2.91 -1.70
CA ASP A 173 -3.83 -1.97 -1.61
C ASP A 173 -5.03 -2.42 -2.46
N PHE A 174 -4.78 -2.84 -3.70
CA PHE A 174 -5.81 -3.28 -4.65
C PHE A 174 -5.56 -4.68 -5.20
N LEU A 175 -6.64 -5.46 -5.27
CA LEU A 175 -6.73 -6.61 -6.17
C LEU A 175 -7.53 -6.21 -7.42
N TYR A 176 -6.86 -6.11 -8.57
CA TYR A 176 -7.51 -5.90 -9.86
C TYR A 176 -7.22 -7.09 -10.80
N HIS A 177 -6.09 -7.10 -11.50
CA HIS A 177 -5.70 -8.22 -12.36
C HIS A 177 -4.90 -9.31 -11.65
N GLY A 178 -4.39 -9.07 -10.45
CA GLY A 178 -3.64 -10.03 -9.65
C GLY A 178 -2.21 -10.36 -10.14
N HIS A 179 -1.74 -9.74 -11.25
CA HIS A 179 -0.44 -10.10 -11.84
C HIS A 179 0.76 -9.81 -10.93
N THR A 180 0.72 -8.69 -10.20
CA THR A 180 1.77 -8.34 -9.24
C THR A 180 1.86 -9.37 -8.12
N SER A 181 0.72 -9.69 -7.50
CA SER A 181 0.65 -10.65 -6.41
C SER A 181 0.99 -12.08 -6.88
N ALA A 182 0.62 -12.45 -8.12
CA ALA A 182 1.04 -13.72 -8.72
C ALA A 182 2.56 -13.78 -8.93
N ALA A 183 3.19 -12.68 -9.34
CA ALA A 183 4.65 -12.62 -9.47
C ALA A 183 5.35 -12.75 -8.11
N LEU A 184 4.84 -12.11 -7.06
CA LEU A 184 5.34 -12.27 -5.70
C LEU A 184 5.18 -13.71 -5.20
N ALA A 185 4.03 -14.35 -5.45
CA ALA A 185 3.80 -15.74 -5.09
C ALA A 185 4.76 -16.72 -5.82
N GLN A 186 5.13 -16.42 -7.06
CA GLN A 186 6.16 -17.18 -7.78
C GLN A 186 7.54 -17.01 -7.13
N MET A 187 7.88 -15.81 -6.61
CA MET A 187 9.14 -15.61 -5.86
C MET A 187 9.12 -16.42 -4.55
N VAL A 188 8.00 -16.39 -3.81
CA VAL A 188 7.83 -17.20 -2.59
C VAL A 188 8.05 -18.68 -2.87
N ARG A 189 7.43 -19.23 -3.93
CA ARG A 189 7.64 -20.63 -4.31
C ARG A 189 9.08 -20.92 -4.75
N GLN A 190 9.72 -19.98 -5.45
CA GLN A 190 11.11 -20.16 -5.90
C GLN A 190 12.11 -20.17 -4.74
N SER A 191 11.82 -19.48 -3.65
CA SER A 191 12.66 -19.45 -2.44
C SER A 191 12.38 -20.60 -1.47
N ASP A 192 11.51 -21.55 -1.85
CA ASP A 192 11.03 -22.65 -1.01
C ASP A 192 10.28 -22.15 0.27
N ALA A 193 9.90 -20.87 0.32
CA ALA A 193 9.06 -20.33 1.38
C ALA A 193 7.60 -20.80 1.24
N GLU A 194 6.88 -20.88 2.36
CA GLU A 194 5.47 -21.26 2.37
C GLU A 194 4.58 -20.05 2.09
N LEU A 195 3.75 -20.10 1.05
CA LEU A 195 2.72 -19.09 0.81
C LEU A 195 1.49 -19.41 1.65
N ILE A 196 1.14 -18.49 2.57
CA ILE A 196 0.02 -18.65 3.49
C ILE A 196 -1.28 -18.08 2.92
N GLY A 197 -1.21 -16.99 2.16
CA GLY A 197 -2.40 -16.38 1.60
C GLY A 197 -2.15 -15.00 0.99
N PHE A 198 -3.25 -14.40 0.57
CA PHE A 198 -3.28 -13.05 0.00
C PHE A 198 -4.27 -12.17 0.77
N GLY A 199 -3.87 -10.94 1.09
CA GLY A 199 -4.69 -9.94 1.75
C GLY A 199 -4.74 -8.62 0.98
N PHE A 200 -5.95 -8.12 0.69
CA PHE A 200 -6.15 -6.86 -0.03
C PHE A 200 -7.13 -5.96 0.70
N ILE A 201 -6.90 -4.65 0.65
CA ILE A 201 -7.87 -3.71 1.21
C ILE A 201 -9.07 -3.60 0.26
N ILE A 202 -8.85 -3.39 -1.03
CA ILE A 202 -9.91 -3.20 -2.02
C ILE A 202 -9.75 -4.23 -3.13
N ALA A 203 -10.80 -5.01 -3.39
CA ALA A 203 -10.89 -5.80 -4.62
C ALA A 203 -11.81 -5.10 -5.63
N LYS A 204 -11.38 -5.00 -6.86
CA LYS A 204 -12.21 -4.60 -7.97
C LYS A 204 -12.56 -5.84 -8.79
N GLU A 205 -13.79 -6.33 -8.63
CA GLU A 205 -14.19 -7.66 -9.09
C GLU A 205 -14.13 -7.81 -10.62
N SER A 206 -14.29 -6.70 -11.38
CA SER A 206 -14.22 -6.72 -12.85
C SER A 206 -12.82 -7.05 -13.40
N GLY A 207 -11.78 -7.08 -12.56
CA GLY A 207 -10.40 -7.30 -13.01
C GLY A 207 -9.98 -8.75 -13.15
N GLY A 208 -10.75 -9.70 -12.60
CA GLY A 208 -10.44 -11.13 -12.65
C GLY A 208 -9.25 -11.57 -11.78
N GLY A 209 -8.78 -10.71 -10.89
CA GLY A 209 -7.60 -11.02 -10.06
C GLY A 209 -7.76 -12.23 -9.15
N ARG A 210 -8.98 -12.47 -8.62
CA ARG A 210 -9.25 -13.68 -7.81
C ARG A 210 -9.01 -14.95 -8.61
N GLN A 211 -9.47 -15.01 -9.86
CA GLN A 211 -9.28 -16.18 -10.73
C GLN A 211 -7.78 -16.42 -11.01
N VAL A 212 -7.01 -15.35 -11.19
CA VAL A 212 -5.56 -15.47 -11.39
C VAL A 212 -4.87 -16.01 -10.14
N LEU A 213 -5.31 -15.63 -8.95
CA LEU A 213 -4.69 -16.06 -7.70
C LEU A 213 -5.21 -17.41 -7.20
N ALA A 214 -6.38 -17.87 -7.65
CA ALA A 214 -6.95 -19.17 -7.24
C ALA A 214 -6.05 -20.38 -7.53
N GLN A 215 -5.14 -20.27 -8.53
CA GLN A 215 -4.16 -21.32 -8.85
C GLN A 215 -3.16 -21.63 -7.71
N TYR A 216 -3.07 -20.77 -6.71
CA TYR A 216 -2.15 -20.97 -5.58
C TYR A 216 -2.73 -21.81 -4.46
N ASP A 217 -4.05 -22.04 -4.47
CA ASP A 217 -4.80 -22.87 -3.50
C ASP A 217 -4.57 -22.42 -2.04
N VAL A 218 -4.61 -21.12 -1.83
CA VAL A 218 -4.47 -20.47 -0.51
C VAL A 218 -5.58 -19.42 -0.32
N PRO A 219 -5.91 -19.02 0.91
CA PRO A 219 -6.92 -18.01 1.18
C PRO A 219 -6.64 -16.67 0.48
N ILE A 220 -7.69 -16.08 -0.11
CA ILE A 220 -7.67 -14.74 -0.71
C ILE A 220 -8.68 -13.88 0.04
N VAL A 221 -8.18 -13.04 0.94
CA VAL A 221 -8.99 -12.14 1.76
C VAL A 221 -9.03 -10.75 1.12
N THR A 222 -10.21 -10.17 0.99
CA THR A 222 -10.41 -8.78 0.57
C THR A 222 -11.37 -8.10 1.53
N LEU A 223 -10.99 -6.94 2.05
CA LEU A 223 -11.80 -6.25 3.06
C LEU A 223 -12.99 -5.50 2.46
N VAL A 224 -12.81 -4.94 1.26
CA VAL A 224 -13.86 -4.22 0.55
C VAL A 224 -13.91 -4.68 -0.91
N SER A 225 -15.07 -5.15 -1.33
CA SER A 225 -15.32 -5.52 -2.73
C SER A 225 -16.02 -4.39 -3.46
N VAL A 226 -15.47 -3.92 -4.60
CA VAL A 226 -16.06 -2.94 -5.50
C VAL A 226 -16.54 -3.65 -6.75
N VAL A 227 -17.86 -3.70 -6.93
CA VAL A 227 -18.51 -4.38 -8.06
C VAL A 227 -18.62 -3.45 -9.27
N ARG A 228 -18.98 -2.19 -9.04
CA ARG A 228 -19.19 -1.22 -10.12
C ARG A 228 -18.84 0.20 -9.65
N LEU A 229 -18.30 0.96 -10.58
CA LEU A 229 -18.07 2.40 -10.46
C LEU A 229 -18.93 3.13 -11.47
N ASP A 230 -19.65 4.16 -11.02
CA ASP A 230 -20.49 5.01 -11.85
C ASP A 230 -19.90 6.43 -11.88
N PRO A 231 -19.16 6.81 -12.93
CA PRO A 231 -18.50 8.12 -12.99
C PRO A 231 -19.50 9.28 -13.19
N GLU A 232 -20.68 9.03 -13.77
CA GLU A 232 -21.68 10.07 -14.01
C GLU A 232 -22.35 10.50 -12.69
N ARG A 233 -22.54 9.55 -11.79
CA ARG A 233 -23.16 9.79 -10.46
C ARG A 233 -22.11 9.92 -9.34
N GLY A 234 -20.84 9.61 -9.63
CA GLY A 234 -19.80 9.50 -8.62
C GLY A 234 -20.04 8.35 -7.62
N GLU A 235 -20.80 7.33 -8.03
CA GLU A 235 -21.27 6.28 -7.14
C GLU A 235 -20.31 5.07 -7.14
N ILE A 236 -20.08 4.52 -5.93
CA ILE A 236 -19.32 3.28 -5.73
C ILE A 236 -20.31 2.21 -5.26
N VAL A 237 -20.48 1.16 -6.07
CA VAL A 237 -21.30 0.00 -5.71
C VAL A 237 -20.40 -1.05 -5.09
N PHE A 238 -20.61 -1.32 -3.80
CA PHE A 238 -19.90 -2.36 -3.08
C PHE A 238 -20.61 -3.70 -3.23
N GLY A 239 -19.83 -4.78 -3.23
CA GLY A 239 -20.33 -6.15 -3.10
C GLY A 239 -20.62 -6.50 -1.64
N GLU A 240 -21.14 -7.70 -1.44
CA GLU A 240 -21.28 -8.28 -0.09
C GLU A 240 -19.90 -8.42 0.57
N GLU A 241 -19.84 -8.22 1.88
CA GLU A 241 -18.60 -8.40 2.65
C GLU A 241 -18.25 -9.90 2.69
N ASN A 242 -17.36 -10.32 1.81
CA ASN A 242 -16.78 -11.68 1.86
C ASN A 242 -15.70 -11.74 2.95
N GLN A 243 -16.12 -11.84 4.20
CA GLN A 243 -15.25 -12.08 5.37
C GLN A 243 -15.09 -13.58 5.65
N GLN A 244 -15.15 -14.46 4.68
CA GLN A 244 -14.89 -15.87 4.95
C GLN A 244 -13.49 -16.27 4.51
N PRO A 245 -12.61 -16.66 5.46
CA PRO A 245 -11.63 -17.70 5.16
C PRO A 245 -12.40 -19.01 4.97
N VAL A 246 -12.35 -19.59 3.80
CA VAL A 246 -12.73 -20.97 3.56
C VAL A 246 -11.68 -21.88 4.19
#